data_71540baa7e637b57eca27b894f403405
#
_entry.id   71540baa7e637b57eca27b894f403405
#
_cell.length_a   1.000
_cell.length_b   1.000
_cell.length_c   1.000
_cell.angle_alpha   90.00
_cell.angle_beta   90.00
_cell.angle_gamma   90.00
#
_symmetry.space_group_name_H-M   'P 1'
#
loop_
_entity.id
_entity.type
_entity.pdbx_description
1 polymer ?
#
loop_
_entity_poly.entity_id
_entity_poly.type
_entity_poly.pdbx_seq_one_letter_code
_entity_poly.pdbx_strand_id
1 'polypeptide(L)'
;MQLSAPQLEPVCDITVELSSIQELGQGRAGARRIIPIVGGTVSGPRINGHLLNVGADWQTIFDDGLAELDTRYALQTDDGAIIEIINYGYRHGDPEVIAAIARGEDVSPDKYYMRTQARLETGDERYHWVNKTLFVGTGARLKQSVVLSLFLSLIHI
;
A
#
# COMPACT_ATOMS: atom_id res chain seq x y z
N MET A 1 -28.95 0.42 19.26
CA MET A 1 -28.11 -0.72 18.85
C MET A 1 -26.68 -0.23 18.71
N GLN A 2 -25.74 -0.90 19.32
CA GLN A 2 -24.30 -0.58 19.17
C GLN A 2 -23.64 -1.76 18.44
N LEU A 3 -22.94 -1.46 17.34
CA LEU A 3 -22.18 -2.47 16.59
C LEU A 3 -20.78 -2.62 17.18
N SER A 4 -20.27 -3.82 17.15
CA SER A 4 -18.89 -4.09 17.60
C SER A 4 -17.87 -3.53 16.62
N ALA A 5 -16.75 -3.06 17.15
CA ALA A 5 -15.60 -2.70 16.32
C ALA A 5 -15.06 -3.94 15.59
N PRO A 6 -14.69 -3.83 14.31
CA PRO A 6 -14.08 -4.96 13.62
C PRO A 6 -12.70 -5.28 14.19
N GLN A 7 -12.37 -6.56 14.25
CA GLN A 7 -11.02 -7.00 14.55
C GLN A 7 -10.22 -7.18 13.27
N LEU A 8 -8.91 -6.95 13.36
CA LEU A 8 -7.98 -7.10 12.26
C LEU A 8 -7.05 -8.29 12.52
N GLU A 9 -6.77 -9.04 11.46
CA GLU A 9 -5.87 -10.19 11.50
C GLU A 9 -4.78 -10.04 10.44
N PRO A 10 -3.49 -10.33 10.77
CA PRO A 10 -2.39 -10.22 9.81
C PRO A 10 -2.57 -11.14 8.61
N VAL A 11 -2.29 -10.62 7.43
CA VAL A 11 -2.34 -11.36 6.15
C VAL A 11 -0.94 -11.54 5.58
N CYS A 12 -0.23 -10.45 5.37
CA CYS A 12 1.13 -10.47 4.84
C CYS A 12 1.81 -9.12 5.02
N ASP A 13 3.13 -9.16 4.94
CA ASP A 13 4.00 -8.00 4.78
C ASP A 13 4.49 -7.94 3.35
N ILE A 14 4.44 -6.75 2.76
CA ILE A 14 4.83 -6.50 1.39
C ILE A 14 5.98 -5.49 1.39
N THR A 15 7.11 -5.84 0.78
CA THR A 15 8.18 -4.90 0.46
C THR A 15 8.06 -4.54 -1.00
N VAL A 16 7.76 -3.28 -1.29
CA VAL A 16 7.51 -2.76 -2.63
C VAL A 16 8.78 -2.09 -3.14
N GLU A 17 9.34 -2.59 -4.23
CA GLU A 17 10.49 -2.00 -4.91
C GLU A 17 10.02 -0.97 -5.92
N LEU A 18 10.56 0.24 -5.83
CA LEU A 18 10.16 1.38 -6.62
C LEU A 18 11.24 1.77 -7.62
N SER A 19 10.83 2.30 -8.77
CA SER A 19 11.69 2.95 -9.74
C SER A 19 11.61 4.47 -9.63
N SER A 20 12.29 5.17 -10.52
CA SER A 20 12.36 6.63 -10.54
C SER A 20 10.99 7.27 -10.69
N ILE A 21 10.75 8.31 -9.88
CA ILE A 21 9.51 9.07 -9.90
C ILE A 21 9.37 9.81 -11.24
N GLN A 22 8.17 9.73 -11.84
CA GLN A 22 7.78 10.50 -13.00
C GLN A 22 6.95 11.69 -12.51
N GLU A 23 7.51 12.90 -12.62
CA GLU A 23 6.83 14.12 -12.19
C GLU A 23 5.92 14.63 -13.30
N LEU A 24 4.62 14.79 -13.02
CA LEU A 24 3.66 15.38 -13.96
C LEU A 24 3.48 16.88 -13.76
N GLY A 25 4.00 17.43 -12.66
CA GLY A 25 3.77 18.82 -12.27
C GLY A 25 2.41 19.04 -11.61
N GLN A 26 1.98 20.29 -11.58
CA GLN A 26 0.74 20.69 -10.92
C GLN A 26 -0.49 20.17 -11.68
N GLY A 27 -1.26 19.33 -11.02
CA GLY A 27 -2.54 18.82 -11.51
C GLY A 27 -3.72 19.62 -10.95
N ARG A 28 -4.94 19.03 -11.05
CA ARG A 28 -6.16 19.71 -10.63
C ARG A 28 -6.24 19.97 -9.12
N ALA A 29 -5.68 19.09 -8.31
CA ALA A 29 -5.80 19.14 -6.86
C ALA A 29 -4.48 19.29 -6.13
N GLY A 30 -3.35 19.08 -6.80
CA GLY A 30 -2.01 19.16 -6.23
C GLY A 30 -0.95 18.71 -7.22
N ALA A 31 0.28 18.59 -6.76
CA ALA A 31 1.37 18.07 -7.57
C ALA A 31 1.14 16.58 -7.84
N ARG A 32 1.19 16.19 -9.11
CA ARG A 32 0.97 14.80 -9.53
C ARG A 32 2.29 14.12 -9.87
N ARG A 33 2.39 12.86 -9.46
CA ARG A 33 3.54 12.03 -9.81
C ARG A 33 3.17 10.57 -9.92
N ILE A 34 3.93 9.83 -10.71
CA ILE A 34 3.79 8.39 -10.88
C ILE A 34 5.05 7.73 -10.34
N ILE A 35 4.89 6.77 -9.46
CA ILE A 35 6.01 6.00 -8.92
C ILE A 35 5.85 4.56 -9.40
N PRO A 36 6.64 4.11 -10.38
CA PRO A 36 6.53 2.75 -10.87
C PRO A 36 6.90 1.73 -9.80
N ILE A 37 6.13 0.64 -9.75
CA ILE A 37 6.39 -0.53 -8.91
C ILE A 37 7.00 -1.59 -9.81
N VAL A 38 8.23 -1.98 -9.52
CA VAL A 38 9.01 -2.85 -10.41
C VAL A 38 9.20 -4.26 -9.87
N GLY A 39 8.89 -4.48 -8.61
CA GLY A 39 9.01 -5.78 -7.97
C GLY A 39 8.81 -5.69 -6.47
N GLY A 40 9.17 -6.75 -5.78
CA GLY A 40 9.10 -6.81 -4.33
C GLY A 40 8.75 -8.19 -3.83
N THR A 41 8.68 -8.32 -2.51
CA THR A 41 8.42 -9.58 -1.81
C THR A 41 7.14 -9.50 -1.00
N VAL A 42 6.47 -10.63 -0.89
CA VAL A 42 5.26 -10.81 -0.07
C VAL A 42 5.48 -12.00 0.84
N SER A 43 5.31 -11.79 2.15
CA SER A 43 5.52 -12.84 3.16
C SER A 43 4.53 -12.69 4.29
N GLY A 44 3.89 -13.76 4.69
CA GLY A 44 2.94 -13.71 5.80
C GLY A 44 2.19 -15.00 6.04
N PRO A 45 1.28 -14.99 7.02
CA PRO A 45 0.55 -16.20 7.39
C PRO A 45 -0.45 -16.66 6.33
N ARG A 46 -0.90 -15.78 5.43
CA ARG A 46 -1.94 -16.10 4.46
C ARG A 46 -1.53 -15.97 3.00
N ILE A 47 -0.63 -15.06 2.68
CA ILE A 47 -0.18 -14.82 1.31
C ILE A 47 1.34 -14.70 1.29
N ASN A 48 1.97 -15.46 0.39
CA ASN A 48 3.41 -15.44 0.16
C ASN A 48 3.69 -15.43 -1.34
N GLY A 49 4.64 -14.64 -1.78
CA GLY A 49 4.97 -14.51 -3.19
C GLY A 49 5.88 -13.33 -3.49
N HIS A 50 5.71 -12.79 -4.68
CA HIS A 50 6.48 -11.64 -5.14
C HIS A 50 5.59 -10.70 -5.96
N LEU A 51 5.98 -9.42 -6.01
CA LEU A 51 5.30 -8.44 -6.84
C LEU A 51 5.74 -8.53 -8.28
N LEU A 52 4.78 -8.34 -9.19
CA LEU A 52 5.03 -8.28 -10.62
C LEU A 52 5.41 -6.85 -11.04
N ASN A 53 6.20 -6.72 -12.09
CA ASN A 53 6.57 -5.43 -12.67
C ASN A 53 5.46 -4.92 -13.61
N VAL A 54 4.29 -4.61 -13.04
CA VAL A 54 3.09 -4.19 -13.82
C VAL A 54 2.30 -3.06 -13.16
N GLY A 55 2.88 -2.37 -12.17
CA GLY A 55 2.10 -1.41 -11.39
C GLY A 55 2.78 -0.08 -11.13
N ALA A 56 2.03 0.78 -10.52
CA ALA A 56 2.50 2.10 -10.09
C ALA A 56 1.64 2.65 -8.97
N ASP A 57 2.18 3.66 -8.30
CA ASP A 57 1.45 4.54 -7.40
C ASP A 57 1.26 5.89 -8.09
N TRP A 58 0.00 6.30 -8.25
CA TRP A 58 -0.43 7.52 -8.91
C TRP A 58 -0.77 8.55 -7.84
N GLN A 59 0.26 9.27 -7.37
CA GLN A 59 0.14 10.15 -6.22
C GLN A 59 -0.31 11.56 -6.56
N THR A 60 -1.06 12.15 -5.63
CA THR A 60 -1.28 13.59 -5.54
C THR A 60 -0.66 14.08 -4.24
N ILE A 61 0.18 15.10 -4.32
CA ILE A 61 0.74 15.79 -3.16
C ILE A 61 0.03 17.14 -3.04
N PHE A 62 -0.74 17.29 -1.97
CA PHE A 62 -1.48 18.53 -1.69
C PHE A 62 -0.56 19.59 -1.05
N ASP A 63 -1.00 20.84 -1.06
CA ASP A 63 -0.20 21.97 -0.58
C ASP A 63 0.12 21.87 0.93
N ASP A 64 -0.70 21.18 1.70
CA ASP A 64 -0.48 20.94 3.13
C ASP A 64 0.47 19.77 3.41
N GLY A 65 1.01 19.14 2.37
CA GLY A 65 1.92 18.00 2.49
C GLY A 65 1.25 16.63 2.52
N LEU A 66 -0.08 16.57 2.50
CA LEU A 66 -0.80 15.30 2.38
C LEU A 66 -0.44 14.62 1.07
N ALA A 67 -0.01 13.37 1.13
CA ALA A 67 0.11 12.50 -0.04
C ALA A 67 -1.12 11.58 -0.11
N GLU A 68 -1.86 11.69 -1.20
CA GLU A 68 -2.90 10.74 -1.56
C GLU A 68 -2.28 9.64 -2.40
N LEU A 69 -2.41 8.40 -1.94
CA LEU A 69 -1.83 7.21 -2.53
C LEU A 69 -2.92 6.49 -3.32
N ASP A 70 -2.68 6.27 -4.61
CA ASP A 70 -3.63 5.57 -5.48
C ASP A 70 -2.83 4.53 -6.28
N THR A 71 -2.69 3.36 -5.69
CA THR A 71 -1.75 2.34 -6.12
C THR A 71 -2.50 1.17 -6.74
N ARG A 72 -2.07 0.76 -7.91
CA ARG A 72 -2.52 -0.47 -8.54
C ARG A 72 -1.32 -1.31 -8.94
N TYR A 73 -1.30 -2.55 -8.50
CA TYR A 73 -0.22 -3.49 -8.80
C TYR A 73 -0.73 -4.93 -8.69
N ALA A 74 0.13 -5.90 -8.85
CA ALA A 74 -0.22 -7.30 -8.76
C ALA A 74 0.91 -8.11 -8.14
N LEU A 75 0.55 -9.21 -7.50
CA LEU A 75 1.49 -10.19 -6.99
C LEU A 75 1.23 -11.55 -7.62
N GLN A 76 2.27 -12.37 -7.65
CA GLN A 76 2.15 -13.79 -7.91
C GLN A 76 2.51 -14.56 -6.65
N THR A 77 1.62 -15.42 -6.20
CA THR A 77 1.87 -16.29 -5.05
C THR A 77 2.90 -17.36 -5.38
N ASP A 78 3.52 -17.94 -4.35
CA ASP A 78 4.52 -19.01 -4.53
C ASP A 78 3.92 -20.24 -5.22
N ASP A 79 2.61 -20.46 -5.08
CA ASP A 79 1.87 -21.54 -5.75
C ASP A 79 1.20 -21.13 -7.08
N GLY A 80 1.53 -19.93 -7.61
CA GLY A 80 1.26 -19.52 -8.98
C GLY A 80 0.02 -18.67 -9.20
N ALA A 81 -0.75 -18.34 -8.17
CA ALA A 81 -1.92 -17.47 -8.33
C ALA A 81 -1.49 -16.02 -8.58
N ILE A 82 -2.21 -15.32 -9.44
CA ILE A 82 -2.03 -13.87 -9.64
C ILE A 82 -3.16 -13.14 -8.94
N ILE A 83 -2.80 -12.18 -8.09
CA ILE A 83 -3.74 -11.37 -7.31
C ILE A 83 -3.50 -9.90 -7.63
N GLU A 84 -4.54 -9.22 -8.11
CA GLU A 84 -4.54 -7.77 -8.30
C GLU A 84 -4.73 -7.07 -6.96
N ILE A 85 -4.03 -5.97 -6.75
CA ILE A 85 -4.17 -5.12 -5.57
C ILE A 85 -4.47 -3.70 -6.02
N ILE A 86 -5.57 -3.13 -5.51
CA ILE A 86 -5.88 -1.71 -5.58
C ILE A 86 -5.77 -1.19 -4.15
N ASN A 87 -4.78 -0.33 -3.89
CA ASN A 87 -4.48 0.12 -2.56
C ASN A 87 -4.51 1.65 -2.52
N TYR A 88 -5.48 2.18 -1.80
CA TYR A 88 -5.73 3.61 -1.68
C TYR A 88 -5.47 4.07 -0.25
N GLY A 89 -4.86 5.24 -0.08
CA GLY A 89 -4.64 5.73 1.27
C GLY A 89 -3.99 7.10 1.36
N TYR A 90 -3.51 7.40 2.54
CA TYR A 90 -2.95 8.70 2.88
C TYR A 90 -1.63 8.57 3.62
N ARG A 91 -0.71 9.49 3.33
CA ARG A 91 0.48 9.72 4.13
C ARG A 91 0.56 11.19 4.47
N HIS A 92 0.67 11.49 5.76
CA HIS A 92 0.85 12.86 6.24
C HIS A 92 1.52 12.85 7.62
N GLY A 93 1.99 14.01 8.04
CA GLY A 93 2.63 14.18 9.33
C GLY A 93 3.17 15.59 9.50
N ASP A 94 3.98 15.78 10.52
CA ASP A 94 4.68 17.03 10.74
C ASP A 94 5.49 17.42 9.48
N PRO A 95 5.46 18.69 9.04
CA PRO A 95 6.18 19.13 7.83
C PRO A 95 7.68 18.78 7.83
N GLU A 96 8.34 18.82 8.96
CA GLU A 96 9.77 18.45 9.05
C GLU A 96 9.98 16.95 8.87
N VAL A 97 9.06 16.13 9.38
CA VAL A 97 9.07 14.67 9.19
C VAL A 97 8.86 14.33 7.71
N ILE A 98 7.86 14.93 7.08
CA ILE A 98 7.56 14.70 5.66
C ILE A 98 8.73 15.17 4.78
N ALA A 99 9.37 16.29 5.10
CA ALA A 99 10.56 16.76 4.39
C ALA A 99 11.75 15.80 4.54
N ALA A 100 11.95 15.21 5.72
CA ALA A 100 12.98 14.21 5.95
C ALA A 100 12.74 12.94 5.10
N ILE A 101 11.51 12.47 5.03
CA ILE A 101 11.13 11.35 4.17
C ILE A 101 11.43 11.67 2.70
N ALA A 102 11.09 12.89 2.25
CA ALA A 102 11.32 13.33 0.88
C ALA A 102 12.81 13.39 0.52
N ARG A 103 13.67 13.66 1.50
CA ARG A 103 15.14 13.61 1.33
C ARG A 103 15.72 12.20 1.32
N GLY A 104 14.89 11.18 1.56
CA GLY A 104 15.31 9.78 1.64
C GLY A 104 15.96 9.40 2.98
N GLU A 105 15.71 10.18 4.04
CA GLU A 105 16.14 9.84 5.39
C GLU A 105 15.25 8.73 5.96
N ASP A 106 15.83 7.88 6.79
CA ASP A 106 15.08 6.87 7.52
C ASP A 106 14.35 7.53 8.69
N VAL A 107 13.03 7.54 8.59
CA VAL A 107 12.15 8.09 9.63
C VAL A 107 11.32 6.96 10.20
N SER A 108 11.26 6.86 11.52
CA SER A 108 10.42 5.86 12.19
C SER A 108 8.95 6.02 11.78
N PRO A 109 8.26 4.93 11.39
CA PRO A 109 6.88 4.99 10.91
C PRO A 109 5.87 5.45 11.98
N ASP A 110 6.23 5.47 13.25
CA ASP A 110 5.40 6.02 14.32
C ASP A 110 5.35 7.56 14.36
N LYS A 111 6.20 8.22 13.57
CA LYS A 111 6.26 9.69 13.50
C LYS A 111 5.35 10.29 12.44
N TYR A 112 4.72 9.47 11.62
CA TYR A 112 3.81 9.94 10.58
C TYR A 112 2.67 8.95 10.37
N TYR A 113 1.62 9.43 9.74
CA TYR A 113 0.48 8.60 9.36
C TYR A 113 0.71 8.03 7.96
N MET A 114 0.64 6.73 7.80
CA MET A 114 0.56 6.07 6.50
C MET A 114 -0.36 4.86 6.63
N ARG A 115 -1.58 5.02 6.14
CA ARG A 115 -2.62 4.00 6.21
C ARG A 115 -3.30 3.86 4.87
N THR A 116 -3.65 2.64 4.54
CA THR A 116 -4.31 2.32 3.28
C THR A 116 -5.50 1.41 3.51
N GLN A 117 -6.40 1.41 2.55
CA GLN A 117 -7.42 0.40 2.37
C GLN A 117 -7.16 -0.31 1.05
N ALA A 118 -7.12 -1.63 1.07
CA ALA A 118 -6.81 -2.41 -0.11
C ALA A 118 -8.00 -3.26 -0.54
N ARG A 119 -8.16 -3.39 -1.85
CA ARG A 119 -9.02 -4.40 -2.47
C ARG A 119 -8.14 -5.36 -3.24
N LEU A 120 -8.35 -6.63 -3.00
CA LEU A 120 -7.67 -7.71 -3.68
C LEU A 120 -8.66 -8.46 -4.55
N GLU A 121 -8.22 -8.89 -5.73
CA GLU A 121 -9.05 -9.65 -6.65
C GLU A 121 -8.24 -10.73 -7.37
N THR A 122 -8.81 -11.91 -7.46
CA THR A 122 -8.24 -13.03 -8.21
C THR A 122 -9.32 -13.98 -8.72
N GLY A 123 -9.06 -14.64 -9.83
CA GLY A 123 -9.87 -15.75 -10.31
C GLY A 123 -9.44 -17.12 -9.77
N ASP A 124 -8.35 -17.19 -9.02
CA ASP A 124 -7.83 -18.44 -8.46
C ASP A 124 -8.66 -18.88 -7.23
N GLU A 125 -9.24 -20.07 -7.31
CA GLU A 125 -10.14 -20.57 -6.26
C GLU A 125 -9.48 -20.70 -4.89
N ARG A 126 -8.17 -20.94 -4.82
CA ARG A 126 -7.42 -21.05 -3.58
C ARG A 126 -7.41 -19.75 -2.78
N TYR A 127 -7.59 -18.62 -3.46
CA TYR A 127 -7.54 -17.28 -2.88
C TYR A 127 -8.85 -16.50 -3.07
N HIS A 128 -9.96 -17.14 -3.46
CA HIS A 128 -11.25 -16.44 -3.67
C HIS A 128 -11.75 -15.66 -2.46
N TRP A 129 -11.30 -16.01 -1.27
CA TRP A 129 -11.66 -15.29 -0.05
C TRP A 129 -11.26 -13.81 -0.10
N VAL A 130 -10.19 -13.46 -0.84
CA VAL A 130 -9.76 -12.06 -0.96
C VAL A 130 -10.81 -11.18 -1.66
N ASN A 131 -11.60 -11.75 -2.59
CA ASN A 131 -12.61 -11.02 -3.35
C ASN A 131 -13.77 -10.50 -2.51
N LYS A 132 -13.91 -10.98 -1.28
CA LYS A 132 -15.03 -10.69 -0.37
C LYS A 132 -14.57 -10.12 0.97
N THR A 133 -13.31 -9.74 1.07
CA THR A 133 -12.69 -9.30 2.33
C THR A 133 -12.20 -7.87 2.19
N LEU A 134 -12.42 -7.05 3.19
CA LEU A 134 -11.82 -5.73 3.30
C LEU A 134 -10.47 -5.81 3.99
N PHE A 135 -9.51 -5.06 3.49
CA PHE A 135 -8.14 -5.02 4.01
C PHE A 135 -7.78 -3.61 4.43
N VAL A 136 -7.05 -3.52 5.54
CA VAL A 136 -6.44 -2.29 6.02
C VAL A 136 -4.93 -2.47 6.00
N GLY A 137 -4.19 -1.47 5.55
CA GLY A 137 -2.75 -1.47 5.50
C GLY A 137 -2.13 -0.42 6.39
N THR A 138 -1.00 -0.77 6.99
CA THR A 138 -0.08 0.18 7.61
C THR A 138 1.20 0.20 6.78
N GLY A 139 1.77 1.39 6.58
CA GLY A 139 2.92 1.53 5.69
C GLY A 139 4.06 2.33 6.28
N ALA A 140 5.24 2.10 5.70
CA ALA A 140 6.44 2.89 5.94
C ALA A 140 7.13 3.18 4.61
N ARG A 141 7.47 4.45 4.39
CA ARG A 141 8.25 4.87 3.23
C ARG A 141 9.73 4.83 3.57
N LEU A 142 10.48 4.04 2.83
CA LEU A 142 11.94 4.00 2.87
C LEU A 142 12.51 4.75 1.65
N LYS A 143 13.82 4.81 1.54
CA LYS A 143 14.47 5.59 0.47
C LYS A 143 14.07 5.14 -0.94
N GLN A 144 14.07 3.83 -1.22
CA GLN A 144 13.78 3.26 -2.54
C GLN A 144 12.70 2.18 -2.48
N SER A 145 12.01 2.05 -1.37
CA SER A 145 10.99 1.04 -1.15
C SER A 145 9.88 1.53 -0.25
N VAL A 146 8.80 0.80 -0.24
CA VAL A 146 7.72 0.94 0.73
C VAL A 146 7.50 -0.41 1.36
N VAL A 147 7.32 -0.43 2.67
CA VAL A 147 6.90 -1.62 3.40
C VAL A 147 5.45 -1.43 3.81
N LEU A 148 4.63 -2.45 3.56
CA LEU A 148 3.21 -2.48 3.92
C LEU A 148 2.92 -3.75 4.71
N SER A 149 2.17 -3.61 5.79
CA SER A 149 1.54 -4.74 6.46
C SER A 149 0.05 -4.71 6.18
N LEU A 150 -0.48 -5.77 5.60
CA LEU A 150 -1.92 -5.91 5.32
C LEU A 150 -2.60 -6.74 6.39
N PHE A 151 -3.76 -6.26 6.79
CA PHE A 151 -4.63 -6.91 7.77
C PHE A 151 -6.02 -7.08 7.16
N LEU A 152 -6.63 -8.22 7.35
CA LEU A 152 -8.02 -8.43 6.97
C LEU A 152 -8.97 -8.06 8.10
N SER A 153 -10.14 -7.57 7.72
CA SER A 153 -11.23 -7.33 8.66
C SER A 153 -12.01 -8.62 8.88
N LEU A 154 -12.03 -9.09 10.13
CA LEU A 154 -12.74 -10.31 10.51
C LEU A 154 -14.22 -10.05 10.76
N ILE A 155 -15.01 -11.05 10.42
CA ILE A 155 -16.39 -11.20 10.92
C ILE A 155 -16.31 -11.95 12.24
N HIS A 156 -16.93 -11.38 13.27
CA HIS A 156 -17.20 -12.12 14.49
C HIS A 156 -18.50 -12.90 14.31
N ILE A 157 -18.36 -14.18 14.21
CA ILE A 157 -19.50 -15.12 14.25
C ILE A 157 -19.49 -15.80 15.60
#